data_c666e2cd917b3697a8464783488d431b
#
_entry.id   c666e2cd917b3697a8464783488d431b
#
_cell.length_a   1.000
_cell.length_b   1.000
_cell.length_c   1.000
_cell.angle_alpha   90.00
_cell.angle_beta   90.00
_cell.angle_gamma   90.00
#
_symmetry.space_group_name_H-M   'P 1'
#
loop_
_entity.id
_entity.type
_entity.pdbx_description
1 polymer ?
#
loop_
_entity_poly.entity_id
_entity_poly.type
_entity_poly.pdbx_seq_one_letter_code
_entity_poly.pdbx_strand_id
1 'polypeptide(L)'
;MRKIRKAIELRPIVITTDYMTNPLASCLIEHGNTKVICCVSLEESVPRWLRGKGKGWITSEYAMLPTATHTRTDRESIKGKLAGRTQEIQRLIGRSLRNVCKLDLLEEKVLKIDCDVI
;
A
#
# COMPACT_ATOMS: atom_id res chain seq x y z
N MET A 1 -7.49 18.71 16.55
CA MET A 1 -7.50 20.05 15.93
C MET A 1 -6.40 20.14 14.89
N ARG A 2 -6.68 20.74 13.78
CA ARG A 2 -5.71 20.89 12.70
C ARG A 2 -4.72 22.01 13.02
N LYS A 3 -3.41 21.71 12.96
CA LYS A 3 -2.37 22.72 13.09
C LYS A 3 -2.44 23.71 11.95
N ILE A 4 -2.22 25.00 12.25
CA ILE A 4 -2.10 26.03 11.22
C ILE A 4 -0.75 25.82 10.52
N ARG A 5 -0.76 25.77 9.20
CA ARG A 5 0.42 25.61 8.34
C ARG A 5 0.44 26.71 7.28
N LYS A 6 1.63 27.07 6.86
CA LYS A 6 1.77 27.92 5.68
C LYS A 6 1.31 27.14 4.44
N ALA A 7 0.89 27.85 3.40
CA ALA A 7 0.36 27.20 2.19
C ALA A 7 1.35 26.25 1.51
N ILE A 8 2.65 26.51 1.64
CA ILE A 8 3.71 25.70 1.03
C ILE A 8 4.30 24.65 1.99
N GLU A 9 3.85 24.62 3.23
CA GLU A 9 4.36 23.64 4.20
C GLU A 9 3.63 22.31 4.07
N LEU A 10 4.40 21.22 4.03
CA LEU A 10 3.84 19.87 4.17
C LEU A 10 3.52 19.60 5.63
N ARG A 11 2.52 18.74 5.86
CA ARG A 11 2.31 18.19 7.19
C ARG A 11 3.54 17.40 7.61
N PRO A 12 3.85 17.31 8.92
CA PRO A 12 4.98 16.51 9.38
C PRO A 12 4.88 15.08 8.88
N ILE A 13 6.00 14.54 8.39
CA ILE A 13 6.08 13.17 7.90
C ILE A 13 7.01 12.38 8.81
N VAL A 14 6.52 11.26 9.32
CA VAL A 14 7.31 10.32 10.13
C VAL A 14 7.15 8.94 9.52
N ILE A 15 8.28 8.27 9.25
CA ILE A 15 8.27 6.90 8.72
C ILE A 15 8.98 6.02 9.73
N THR A 16 8.26 5.00 10.22
CA THR A 16 8.80 4.00 11.14
C THR A 16 8.93 2.68 10.38
N THR A 17 10.17 2.25 10.14
CA THR A 17 10.43 0.99 9.43
C THR A 17 10.35 -0.20 10.40
N ASP A 18 10.17 -1.40 9.83
CA ASP A 18 10.09 -2.65 10.60
C ASP A 18 9.03 -2.59 11.69
N TYR A 19 7.89 -1.99 11.36
CA TYR A 19 6.82 -1.76 12.31
C TYR A 19 6.13 -3.06 12.73
N MET A 20 6.01 -4.03 11.81
CA MET A 20 5.39 -5.33 12.08
C MET A 20 6.40 -6.45 11.97
N THR A 21 6.20 -7.51 12.75
CA THR A 21 7.15 -8.61 12.87
C THR A 21 7.05 -9.64 11.75
N ASN A 22 5.83 -9.98 11.33
CA ASN A 22 5.60 -11.10 10.43
C ASN A 22 5.87 -10.82 8.94
N PRO A 23 5.56 -9.64 8.38
CA PRO A 23 5.80 -9.39 6.96
C PRO A 23 7.30 -9.39 6.61
N LEU A 24 7.60 -9.61 5.34
CA LEU A 24 8.96 -9.48 4.82
C LEU A 24 9.53 -8.10 5.12
N ALA A 25 8.71 -7.08 4.94
CA ALA A 25 9.04 -5.71 5.29
C ALA A 25 7.77 -4.98 5.68
N SER A 26 7.91 -3.94 6.48
CA SER A 26 6.76 -3.12 6.87
C SER A 26 7.22 -1.72 7.24
N CYS A 27 6.29 -0.77 7.15
CA CYS A 27 6.50 0.55 7.70
C CYS A 27 5.16 1.16 8.11
N LEU A 28 5.23 2.07 9.09
CA LEU A 28 4.13 2.97 9.39
C LEU A 28 4.54 4.33 8.89
N ILE A 29 3.73 4.92 8.03
CA ILE A 29 3.93 6.31 7.61
C ILE A 29 2.86 7.18 8.26
N GLU A 30 3.31 8.26 8.88
CA GLU A 30 2.45 9.28 9.47
C GLU A 30 2.67 10.58 8.70
N HIS A 31 1.59 11.12 8.18
CA HIS A 31 1.59 12.39 7.46
C HIS A 31 0.55 13.28 8.14
N GLY A 32 0.99 14.06 9.13
CA GLY A 32 0.08 14.72 10.06
C GLY A 32 -0.69 13.67 10.86
N ASN A 33 -2.01 13.76 10.85
CA ASN A 33 -2.88 12.80 11.53
C ASN A 33 -3.27 11.60 10.67
N THR A 34 -2.83 11.58 9.42
CA THR A 34 -3.07 10.45 8.53
C THR A 34 -2.01 9.40 8.76
N LYS A 35 -2.43 8.17 9.04
CA LYS A 35 -1.51 7.05 9.30
C LYS A 35 -1.82 5.90 8.37
N VAL A 36 -0.80 5.33 7.77
CA VAL A 36 -0.93 4.18 6.87
C VAL A 36 0.11 3.14 7.25
N ILE A 37 -0.34 1.90 7.45
CA ILE A 37 0.55 0.76 7.61
C ILE A 37 0.75 0.12 6.26
N CYS A 38 2.00 -0.06 5.86
CA CYS A 38 2.35 -0.71 4.60
C CYS A 38 3.15 -1.96 4.89
N CYS A 39 2.73 -3.08 4.31
CA CYS A 39 3.38 -4.38 4.52
C CYS A 39 3.69 -5.02 3.18
N VAL A 40 4.77 -5.79 3.14
CA VAL A 40 5.21 -6.51 1.95
C VAL A 40 5.23 -7.99 2.23
N SER A 41 4.62 -8.78 1.36
CA SER A 41 4.68 -10.23 1.36
C SER A 41 5.29 -10.71 0.04
N LEU A 42 5.98 -11.84 0.07
CA LEU A 42 6.61 -12.44 -1.10
C LEU A 42 5.85 -13.69 -1.53
N GLU A 43 5.53 -13.78 -2.83
CA GLU A 43 5.05 -15.01 -3.44
C GLU A 43 6.07 -15.52 -4.43
N GLU A 44 6.28 -16.84 -4.44
CA GLU A 44 7.33 -17.48 -5.24
C GLU A 44 6.94 -17.71 -6.71
N SER A 45 5.73 -17.35 -7.12
CA SER A 45 5.28 -17.53 -8.48
C SER A 45 4.66 -16.25 -9.04
N VAL A 46 4.85 -16.05 -10.35
CA VAL A 46 4.29 -14.90 -11.06
C VAL A 46 3.00 -15.27 -11.77
N PRO A 47 2.18 -14.27 -12.16
CA PRO A 47 1.01 -14.53 -13.00
C PRO A 47 1.40 -15.25 -14.29
N ARG A 48 0.45 -15.99 -14.86
CA ARG A 48 0.68 -16.79 -16.06
C ARG A 48 1.28 -15.98 -17.21
N TRP A 49 0.81 -14.75 -17.41
CA TRP A 49 1.26 -13.89 -18.50
C TRP A 49 2.73 -13.48 -18.38
N LEU A 50 3.33 -13.63 -17.19
CA LEU A 50 4.72 -13.25 -16.93
C LEU A 50 5.65 -14.46 -16.81
N ARG A 51 5.12 -15.69 -16.81
CA ARG A 51 5.93 -16.90 -16.68
C ARG A 51 6.93 -17.03 -17.80
N GLY A 52 8.15 -17.43 -17.45
CA GLY A 52 9.23 -17.63 -18.41
C GLY A 52 9.91 -16.36 -18.90
N LYS A 53 9.51 -15.20 -18.40
CA LYS A 53 10.09 -13.91 -18.83
C LYS A 53 11.24 -13.45 -17.96
N GLY A 54 11.51 -14.14 -16.85
CA GLY A 54 12.61 -13.78 -15.95
C GLY A 54 12.40 -12.50 -15.16
N LYS A 55 11.16 -12.06 -15.02
CA LYS A 55 10.81 -10.83 -14.31
C LYS A 55 9.87 -11.12 -13.17
N GLY A 56 9.98 -10.30 -12.13
CA GLY A 56 9.00 -10.27 -11.05
C GLY A 56 7.90 -9.26 -11.30
N TRP A 57 7.04 -9.13 -10.32
CA TRP A 57 5.91 -8.22 -10.39
C TRP A 57 5.62 -7.65 -9.01
N ILE A 58 4.95 -6.52 -8.99
CA ILE A 58 4.48 -5.89 -7.76
C ILE A 58 3.00 -5.65 -7.92
N THR A 59 2.21 -6.15 -6.98
CA THR A 59 0.79 -5.89 -6.90
C THR A 59 0.49 -5.26 -5.56
N SER A 60 -0.61 -4.54 -5.46
CA SER A 60 -0.96 -3.82 -4.24
C SER A 60 -2.44 -3.88 -3.94
N GLU A 61 -2.74 -3.88 -2.66
CA GLU A 61 -4.09 -3.76 -2.15
C GLU A 61 -4.14 -2.56 -1.20
N TYR A 62 -5.30 -1.95 -1.12
CA TYR A 62 -5.54 -0.79 -0.29
C TYR A 62 -6.84 -0.97 0.46
N ALA A 63 -6.82 -0.65 1.75
CA ALA A 63 -8.01 -0.68 2.58
C ALA A 63 -7.94 0.44 3.61
N MET A 64 -9.07 0.71 4.24
CA MET A 64 -9.18 1.68 5.30
C MET A 64 -9.95 1.06 6.45
N LEU A 65 -9.43 1.23 7.67
CA LEU A 65 -10.19 0.82 8.84
C LEU A 65 -11.49 1.61 8.90
N PRO A 66 -12.61 0.97 9.26
CA PRO A 66 -13.89 1.68 9.35
C PRO A 66 -13.84 2.93 10.21
N THR A 67 -12.98 2.95 11.22
CA THR A 67 -12.85 4.07 12.16
C THR A 67 -11.70 5.01 11.81
N ALA A 68 -11.11 4.89 10.63
CA ALA A 68 -10.05 5.79 10.16
C ALA A 68 -10.57 7.19 9.78
N THR A 69 -11.88 7.35 9.66
CA THR A 69 -12.54 8.61 9.34
C THR A 69 -13.34 9.10 10.55
N HIS A 70 -13.77 10.35 10.53
CA HIS A 70 -14.56 10.93 11.62
C HIS A 70 -15.86 10.15 11.88
N THR A 71 -16.49 9.66 10.81
CA THR A 71 -17.67 8.82 10.90
C THR A 71 -17.28 7.43 10.43
N ARG A 72 -17.71 6.40 11.16
CA ARG A 72 -17.39 5.02 10.77
C ARG A 72 -17.93 4.72 9.37
N THR A 73 -17.09 4.13 8.52
CA THR A 73 -17.47 3.64 7.21
C THR A 73 -17.50 2.10 7.22
N ASP A 74 -18.36 1.52 6.40
CA ASP A 74 -18.44 0.06 6.32
C ASP A 74 -17.25 -0.50 5.55
N ARG A 75 -16.85 -1.71 5.91
CA ARG A 75 -15.82 -2.43 5.14
C ARG A 75 -16.37 -2.81 3.77
N GLU A 76 -15.56 -2.63 2.74
CA GLU A 76 -15.97 -2.97 1.38
C GLU A 76 -16.24 -4.47 1.20
N SER A 77 -15.55 -5.32 1.96
CA SER A 77 -15.79 -6.77 1.94
C SER A 77 -17.23 -7.14 2.30
N ILE A 78 -17.86 -6.34 3.15
CA ILE A 78 -19.28 -6.54 3.53
C ILE A 78 -20.21 -6.19 2.37
N LYS A 79 -19.82 -5.21 1.55
CA LYS A 79 -20.59 -4.77 0.39
C LYS A 79 -20.43 -5.70 -0.82
N GLY A 80 -19.47 -6.62 -0.78
CA GLY A 80 -19.27 -7.62 -1.81
C GLY A 80 -18.41 -7.23 -2.99
N LYS A 81 -18.03 -5.96 -3.13
CA LYS A 81 -17.10 -5.52 -4.18
C LYS A 81 -16.37 -4.24 -3.79
N LEU A 82 -15.21 -4.03 -4.40
CA LEU A 82 -14.42 -2.83 -4.16
C LEU A 82 -15.01 -1.63 -4.90
N ALA A 83 -14.95 -0.47 -4.25
CA ALA A 83 -15.31 0.78 -4.88
C ALA A 83 -14.31 1.13 -6.00
N GLY A 84 -14.75 1.89 -6.99
CA GLY A 84 -13.88 2.35 -8.07
C GLY A 84 -12.68 3.14 -7.57
N ARG A 85 -12.87 3.97 -6.54
CA ARG A 85 -11.80 4.74 -5.92
C ARG A 85 -10.73 3.83 -5.32
N THR A 86 -11.12 2.78 -4.61
CA THR A 86 -10.19 1.81 -4.03
C THR A 86 -9.39 1.11 -5.12
N GLN A 87 -10.03 0.68 -6.19
CA GLN A 87 -9.36 0.04 -7.32
C GLN A 87 -8.32 0.96 -7.95
N GLU A 88 -8.65 2.25 -8.13
CA GLU A 88 -7.72 3.22 -8.70
C GLU A 88 -6.52 3.48 -7.77
N ILE A 89 -6.75 3.56 -6.47
CA ILE A 89 -5.65 3.73 -5.50
C ILE A 89 -4.72 2.52 -5.55
N GLN A 90 -5.26 1.31 -5.62
CA GLN A 90 -4.46 0.09 -5.73
C GLN A 90 -3.59 0.11 -6.98
N ARG A 91 -4.14 0.50 -8.12
CA ARG A 91 -3.38 0.62 -9.36
C ARG A 91 -2.27 1.66 -9.25
N LEU A 92 -2.57 2.80 -8.65
CA LEU A 92 -1.60 3.88 -8.48
C LEU A 92 -0.43 3.45 -7.60
N ILE A 93 -0.70 2.78 -6.50
CA ILE A 93 0.35 2.26 -5.60
C ILE A 93 1.23 1.27 -6.36
N GLY A 94 0.64 0.29 -7.01
CA GLY A 94 1.37 -0.72 -7.76
C GLY A 94 2.22 -0.12 -8.86
N ARG A 95 1.67 0.79 -9.64
CA ARG A 95 2.39 1.46 -10.72
C ARG A 95 3.56 2.29 -10.19
N SER A 96 3.34 3.02 -9.11
CA SER A 96 4.40 3.86 -8.52
C SER A 96 5.56 3.01 -8.05
N LEU A 97 5.29 1.89 -7.39
CA LEU A 97 6.33 1.00 -6.89
C LEU A 97 7.05 0.28 -8.03
N ARG A 98 6.32 -0.17 -9.06
CA ARG A 98 6.95 -0.79 -10.22
C ARG A 98 7.91 0.15 -10.94
N ASN A 99 7.64 1.44 -10.92
CA ASN A 99 8.52 2.42 -11.57
C ASN A 99 9.85 2.64 -10.82
N VAL A 100 9.92 2.33 -9.54
CA VAL A 100 11.13 2.52 -8.74
C VAL A 100 11.86 1.23 -8.41
N CYS A 101 11.31 0.09 -8.82
CA CYS A 101 11.91 -1.22 -8.61
C CYS A 101 12.43 -1.82 -9.92
N LYS A 102 13.57 -2.50 -9.82
CA LYS A 102 14.08 -3.29 -10.94
C LYS A 102 13.45 -4.66 -10.92
N LEU A 103 12.38 -4.83 -11.68
CA LEU A 103 11.60 -6.08 -11.68
C LEU A 103 12.42 -7.29 -12.15
N ASP A 104 13.43 -7.07 -12.95
CA ASP A 104 14.34 -8.14 -13.41
C ASP A 104 15.08 -8.79 -12.23
N LEU A 105 15.36 -8.02 -11.18
CA LEU A 105 16.08 -8.52 -10.02
C LEU A 105 15.21 -9.33 -9.07
N LEU A 106 13.89 -9.25 -9.22
CA LEU A 106 12.97 -10.06 -8.44
C LEU A 106 12.89 -11.50 -8.92
N GLU A 107 13.45 -11.79 -10.10
CA GLU A 107 13.25 -13.07 -10.76
C GLU A 107 11.75 -13.31 -10.97
N GLU A 108 11.26 -14.54 -10.96
CA GLU A 108 9.83 -14.78 -11.16
C GLU A 108 9.10 -14.89 -9.80
N LYS A 109 9.09 -13.78 -9.10
CA LYS A 109 8.44 -13.65 -7.79
C LYS A 109 7.55 -12.42 -7.77
N VAL A 110 6.58 -12.42 -6.89
CA VAL A 110 5.66 -11.29 -6.72
C VAL A 110 5.82 -10.70 -5.31
N LEU A 111 5.97 -9.38 -5.26
CA LEU A 111 5.82 -8.66 -4.02
C LEU A 111 4.38 -8.17 -3.92
N LYS A 112 3.70 -8.56 -2.85
CA LYS A 112 2.36 -8.07 -2.55
C LYS A 112 2.47 -6.99 -1.49
N ILE A 113 1.93 -5.84 -1.81
CA ILE A 113 1.96 -4.66 -0.93
C ILE A 113 0.56 -4.46 -0.38
N ASP A 114 0.44 -4.44 0.93
CA ASP A 114 -0.82 -4.12 1.61
C ASP A 114 -0.68 -2.76 2.28
N CYS A 115 -1.57 -1.84 1.94
CA CYS A 115 -1.59 -0.50 2.53
C CYS A 115 -2.93 -0.29 3.23
N ASP A 116 -2.87 -0.06 4.54
CA ASP A 116 -4.05 0.08 5.38
C ASP A 116 -4.03 1.42 6.10
N VAL A 117 -5.04 2.23 5.85
CA VAL A 117 -5.24 3.50 6.55
C VAL A 117 -5.88 3.22 7.91
N ILE A 118 -5.29 3.78 8.95
CA ILE A 118 -5.76 3.57 10.32
C ILE A 118 -6.10 4.88 11.03
#